data_ad7c4b801c8e228bd0227c6b9f6c6a47
#
_entry.id   ad7c4b801c8e228bd0227c6b9f6c6a47
#
_cell.length_a   1.000
_cell.length_b   1.000
_cell.length_c   1.000
_cell.angle_alpha   90.00
_cell.angle_beta   90.00
_cell.angle_gamma   90.00
#
_symmetry.space_group_name_H-M   'P 1'
#
loop_
_entity.id
_entity.type
_entity.pdbx_description
1 polymer ?
#
loop_
_entity_poly.entity_id
_entity_poly.type
_entity_poly.pdbx_seq_one_letter_code
_entity_poly.pdbx_strand_id
1 'polypeptide(L)'
;MKTKNKNSIIDSFWNFLSKLLLPFCLLCVALVLFLNVFFIAKVPSGSMLNTIKIGDMLLVKNSFFCNEIERGDICVFKKTGENFLLVKRVVGLPGEKVEMKDGTVYINDKKLKERYVSSECDTNQVFYVPDNSYLFLGDNRANSSDARYWENPYINKKYIKGIVQCKVYPHYSKLKNN
;
A
#
# COMPACT_ATOMS: atom_id res chain seq x y z
N MET A 1 -47.73 -24.16 -41.76
CA MET A 1 -46.28 -24.02 -42.03
C MET A 1 -45.66 -22.71 -41.53
N LYS A 2 -46.21 -22.02 -40.51
CA LYS A 2 -45.71 -20.70 -40.03
C LYS A 2 -45.10 -20.68 -38.61
N THR A 3 -45.16 -21.76 -37.85
CA THR A 3 -44.69 -21.81 -36.45
C THR A 3 -43.20 -22.10 -36.31
N LYS A 4 -42.58 -22.78 -37.24
CA LYS A 4 -41.15 -23.19 -37.18
C LYS A 4 -40.16 -22.02 -37.34
N ASN A 5 -40.57 -20.92 -37.98
CA ASN A 5 -39.72 -19.76 -38.24
C ASN A 5 -39.62 -18.79 -37.04
N LYS A 6 -40.66 -18.72 -36.20
CA LYS A 6 -40.71 -17.81 -35.05
C LYS A 6 -39.78 -18.27 -33.92
N ASN A 7 -39.70 -19.57 -33.67
CA ASN A 7 -38.81 -20.13 -32.64
C ASN A 7 -37.34 -19.98 -33.04
N SER A 8 -36.97 -20.13 -34.31
CA SER A 8 -35.61 -19.94 -34.79
C SER A 8 -35.09 -18.52 -34.62
N ILE A 9 -35.95 -17.51 -34.78
CA ILE A 9 -35.58 -16.11 -34.54
C ILE A 9 -35.40 -15.83 -33.07
N ILE A 10 -36.27 -16.38 -32.21
CA ILE A 10 -36.19 -16.24 -30.75
C ILE A 10 -34.91 -16.94 -30.24
N ASP A 11 -34.62 -18.15 -30.69
CA ASP A 11 -33.41 -18.87 -30.32
C ASP A 11 -32.13 -18.15 -30.77
N SER A 12 -32.16 -17.57 -31.95
CA SER A 12 -31.04 -16.75 -32.46
C SER A 12 -30.83 -15.49 -31.64
N PHE A 13 -31.92 -14.82 -31.26
CA PHE A 13 -31.87 -13.66 -30.37
C PHE A 13 -31.32 -14.00 -28.99
N TRP A 14 -31.80 -15.05 -28.34
CA TRP A 14 -31.30 -15.50 -27.05
C TRP A 14 -29.83 -15.92 -27.08
N ASN A 15 -29.43 -16.60 -28.16
CA ASN A 15 -28.05 -16.99 -28.39
C ASN A 15 -27.12 -15.77 -28.58
N PHE A 16 -27.57 -14.74 -29.31
CA PHE A 16 -26.87 -13.47 -29.42
C PHE A 16 -26.78 -12.74 -28.08
N LEU A 17 -27.90 -12.66 -27.38
CA LEU A 17 -27.96 -11.99 -26.06
C LEU A 17 -27.07 -12.66 -25.03
N SER A 18 -27.05 -14.00 -24.96
CA SER A 18 -26.17 -14.73 -24.03
C SER A 18 -24.69 -14.55 -24.35
N LYS A 19 -24.33 -14.48 -25.62
CA LYS A 19 -22.94 -14.19 -26.08
C LYS A 19 -22.46 -12.80 -25.69
N LEU A 20 -23.38 -11.85 -25.52
CA LEU A 20 -23.06 -10.48 -25.12
C LEU A 20 -23.12 -10.33 -23.58
N LEU A 21 -24.15 -10.85 -22.95
CA LEU A 21 -24.39 -10.67 -21.50
C LEU A 21 -23.39 -11.46 -20.64
N LEU A 22 -23.05 -12.68 -21.01
CA LEU A 22 -22.13 -13.50 -20.23
C LEU A 22 -20.75 -12.87 -20.06
N PRO A 23 -20.04 -12.44 -21.14
CA PRO A 23 -18.75 -11.76 -20.97
C PRO A 23 -18.88 -10.42 -20.24
N PHE A 24 -19.98 -9.69 -20.44
CA PHE A 24 -20.24 -8.46 -19.69
C PHE A 24 -20.40 -8.73 -18.18
N CYS A 25 -21.19 -9.72 -17.80
CA CYS A 25 -21.33 -10.12 -16.39
C CYS A 25 -20.01 -10.58 -15.79
N LEU A 26 -19.22 -11.38 -16.53
CA LEU A 26 -17.90 -11.81 -16.08
C LEU A 26 -16.95 -10.62 -15.87
N LEU A 27 -16.98 -9.64 -16.79
CA LEU A 27 -16.19 -8.41 -16.64
C LEU A 27 -16.62 -7.62 -15.41
N CYS A 28 -17.92 -7.47 -15.17
CA CYS A 28 -18.44 -6.78 -13.98
C CYS A 28 -18.00 -7.49 -12.69
N VAL A 29 -18.08 -8.82 -12.64
CA VAL A 29 -17.61 -9.60 -11.49
C VAL A 29 -16.10 -9.42 -11.29
N ALA A 30 -15.32 -9.52 -12.35
CA ALA A 30 -13.87 -9.30 -12.28
C ALA A 30 -13.52 -7.89 -11.79
N LEU A 31 -14.24 -6.88 -12.26
CA LEU A 31 -14.05 -5.49 -11.81
C LEU A 31 -14.39 -5.33 -10.32
N VAL A 32 -15.52 -5.89 -9.88
CA VAL A 32 -15.90 -5.86 -8.45
C VAL A 32 -14.85 -6.55 -7.59
N LEU A 33 -14.36 -7.72 -7.98
CA LEU A 33 -13.29 -8.42 -7.28
C LEU A 33 -12.01 -7.57 -7.24
N PHE A 34 -11.62 -6.98 -8.37
CA PHE A 34 -10.44 -6.10 -8.43
C PHE A 34 -10.56 -4.90 -7.48
N LEU A 35 -11.70 -4.22 -7.45
CA LEU A 35 -11.95 -3.06 -6.58
C LEU A 35 -11.99 -3.42 -5.10
N ASN A 36 -12.29 -4.68 -4.75
CA ASN A 36 -12.18 -5.15 -3.36
C ASN A 36 -10.73 -5.44 -2.95
N VAL A 37 -9.91 -5.91 -3.89
CA VAL A 37 -8.50 -6.24 -3.63
C VAL A 37 -7.62 -5.00 -3.63
N PHE A 38 -7.91 -4.01 -4.49
CA PHE A 38 -7.07 -2.82 -4.68
C PHE A 38 -7.86 -1.53 -4.49
N PHE A 39 -7.16 -0.50 -3.99
CA PHE A 39 -7.67 0.86 -3.96
C PHE A 39 -6.59 1.87 -4.37
N ILE A 40 -7.01 3.08 -4.71
CA ILE A 40 -6.10 4.17 -5.08
C ILE A 40 -5.96 5.12 -3.89
N ALA A 41 -4.71 5.45 -3.54
CA ALA A 41 -4.36 6.45 -2.56
C ALA A 41 -3.64 7.63 -3.21
N LYS A 42 -4.10 8.86 -2.96
CA LYS A 42 -3.42 10.09 -3.40
C LYS A 42 -2.48 10.57 -2.30
N VAL A 43 -1.29 11.00 -2.67
CA VAL A 43 -0.23 11.43 -1.74
C VAL A 43 -0.35 12.93 -1.47
N PRO A 44 -0.64 13.35 -0.21
CA PRO A 44 -0.81 14.76 0.13
C PRO A 44 0.47 15.45 0.62
N SER A 45 1.53 14.71 0.97
CA SER A 45 2.70 15.26 1.65
C SER A 45 4.03 14.77 1.07
N GLY A 46 5.11 15.50 1.35
CA GLY A 46 6.45 15.19 0.88
C GLY A 46 7.27 14.27 1.78
N SER A 47 6.67 13.59 2.74
CA SER A 47 7.41 12.75 3.70
C SER A 47 8.08 11.51 3.09
N MET A 48 7.73 11.15 1.86
CA MET A 48 8.26 10.02 1.11
C MET A 48 9.06 10.46 -0.14
N LEU A 49 9.42 11.76 -0.24
CA LEU A 49 10.35 12.24 -1.26
C LEU A 49 11.73 11.55 -1.05
N ASN A 50 12.42 11.07 -2.04
CA ASN A 50 12.29 11.12 -3.48
C ASN A 50 11.55 9.90 -4.08
N THR A 51 11.11 8.96 -3.24
CA THR A 51 10.42 7.74 -3.70
C THR A 51 9.03 8.05 -4.25
N ILE A 52 8.28 8.86 -3.51
CA ILE A 52 6.90 9.25 -3.83
C ILE A 52 6.76 10.75 -3.69
N LYS A 53 6.18 11.40 -4.69
CA LYS A 53 5.98 12.85 -4.73
C LYS A 53 4.56 13.24 -4.34
N ILE A 54 4.40 14.49 -3.93
CA ILE A 54 3.08 15.08 -3.69
C ILE A 54 2.25 15.01 -4.99
N GLY A 55 1.00 14.56 -4.87
CA GLY A 55 0.10 14.41 -6.00
C GLY A 55 0.17 13.05 -6.70
N ASP A 56 1.17 12.23 -6.42
CA ASP A 56 1.24 10.86 -6.94
C ASP A 56 0.00 10.06 -6.52
N MET A 57 -0.47 9.18 -7.43
CA MET A 57 -1.53 8.21 -7.14
C MET A 57 -0.92 6.81 -7.06
N LEU A 58 -1.21 6.12 -5.98
CA LEU A 58 -0.64 4.83 -5.64
C LEU A 58 -1.70 3.74 -5.74
N LEU A 59 -1.37 2.65 -6.43
CA LEU A 59 -2.16 1.43 -6.37
C LEU A 59 -1.78 0.67 -5.10
N VAL A 60 -2.76 0.46 -4.23
CA VAL A 60 -2.57 -0.16 -2.92
C VAL A 60 -3.33 -1.47 -2.88
N LYS A 61 -2.65 -2.57 -2.53
CA LYS A 61 -3.27 -3.86 -2.25
C LYS A 61 -3.80 -3.85 -0.82
N ASN A 62 -5.07 -4.13 -0.66
CA ASN A 62 -5.74 -4.16 0.65
C ASN A 62 -5.07 -5.18 1.58
N SER A 63 -4.84 -4.80 2.83
CA SER A 63 -4.15 -5.62 3.84
C SER A 63 -4.81 -6.97 4.10
N PHE A 64 -6.12 -7.09 3.90
CA PHE A 64 -6.85 -8.35 4.03
C PHE A 64 -6.34 -9.42 3.05
N PHE A 65 -5.85 -9.02 1.88
CA PHE A 65 -5.32 -9.90 0.84
C PHE A 65 -3.78 -9.98 0.84
N CYS A 66 -3.11 -9.34 1.82
CA CYS A 66 -1.66 -9.43 1.97
C CYS A 66 -1.32 -10.55 2.95
N ASN A 67 -0.37 -11.40 2.58
CA ASN A 67 0.08 -12.50 3.45
C ASN A 67 0.90 -11.93 4.62
N GLU A 68 2.02 -11.31 4.31
CA GLU A 68 2.94 -10.73 5.29
C GLU A 68 3.36 -9.33 4.87
N ILE A 69 3.76 -8.55 5.85
CA ILE A 69 4.33 -7.21 5.65
C ILE A 69 5.82 -7.35 5.87
N GLU A 70 6.59 -6.97 4.88
CA GLU A 70 8.04 -7.10 4.88
C GLU A 70 8.72 -5.75 5.15
N ARG A 71 9.97 -5.82 5.62
CA ARG A 71 10.80 -4.64 5.72
C ARG A 71 11.02 -4.00 4.35
N GLY A 72 10.86 -2.68 4.30
CA GLY A 72 10.95 -1.93 3.05
C GLY A 72 9.61 -1.71 2.35
N ASP A 73 8.55 -2.45 2.73
CA ASP A 73 7.21 -2.20 2.19
C ASP A 73 6.74 -0.77 2.50
N ILE A 74 6.10 -0.17 1.52
CA ILE A 74 5.43 1.11 1.72
C ILE A 74 3.97 0.82 2.02
N CYS A 75 3.52 1.19 3.21
CA CYS A 75 2.17 0.91 3.67
C CYS A 75 1.33 2.16 3.79
N VAL A 76 0.03 1.99 3.53
CA VAL A 76 -1.01 2.94 3.87
C VAL A 76 -1.66 2.48 5.17
N PHE A 77 -1.72 3.34 6.18
CA PHE A 77 -2.28 2.99 7.49
C PHE A 77 -2.97 4.18 8.15
N LYS A 78 -3.77 3.90 9.18
CA LYS A 78 -4.39 4.90 10.04
C LYS A 78 -3.67 4.90 11.40
N LYS A 79 -3.14 6.05 11.80
CA LYS A 79 -2.61 6.24 13.16
C LYS A 79 -3.76 6.55 14.12
N THR A 80 -3.70 6.03 15.32
CA THR A 80 -4.68 6.34 16.37
C THR A 80 -4.67 7.84 16.68
N GLY A 81 -5.87 8.43 16.77
CA GLY A 81 -6.02 9.87 16.97
C GLY A 81 -6.02 10.71 15.70
N GLU A 82 -5.67 10.15 14.54
CA GLU A 82 -5.69 10.85 13.26
C GLU A 82 -6.92 10.48 12.42
N ASN A 83 -7.47 11.48 11.71
CA ASN A 83 -8.62 11.26 10.82
C ASN A 83 -8.23 11.02 9.36
N PHE A 84 -6.94 10.99 9.05
CA PHE A 84 -6.41 10.77 7.70
C PHE A 84 -5.50 9.54 7.65
N LEU A 85 -5.23 9.08 6.43
CA LEU A 85 -4.32 7.98 6.18
C LEU A 85 -2.90 8.51 5.99
N LEU A 86 -1.94 7.75 6.51
CA LEU A 86 -0.51 7.99 6.37
C LEU A 86 0.10 6.99 5.39
N VAL A 87 1.14 7.44 4.69
CA VAL A 87 1.96 6.59 3.81
C VAL A 87 3.40 6.67 4.31
N LYS A 88 3.95 5.55 4.75
CA LYS A 88 5.34 5.44 5.24
C LYS A 88 5.92 4.08 4.91
N ARG A 89 7.24 3.95 5.08
CA ARG A 89 7.97 2.69 4.88
C ARG A 89 8.12 1.93 6.18
N VAL A 90 7.93 0.61 6.10
CA VAL A 90 8.23 -0.32 7.19
C VAL A 90 9.73 -0.41 7.39
N VAL A 91 10.20 -0.05 8.57
CA VAL A 91 11.62 -0.14 8.96
C VAL A 91 11.82 -1.16 10.07
N GLY A 92 10.94 -1.22 11.06
CA GLY A 92 10.98 -2.23 12.13
C GLY A 92 9.85 -3.23 12.00
N LEU A 93 10.19 -4.51 12.11
CA LEU A 93 9.26 -5.65 12.16
C LEU A 93 8.95 -6.05 13.61
N PRO A 94 7.86 -6.81 13.86
CA PRO A 94 7.53 -7.28 15.20
C PRO A 94 8.70 -7.98 15.90
N GLY A 95 8.93 -7.67 17.17
CA GLY A 95 9.98 -8.25 18.02
C GLY A 95 11.39 -7.68 17.81
N GLU A 96 11.58 -6.70 16.92
CA GLU A 96 12.92 -6.16 16.62
C GLU A 96 13.30 -4.96 17.47
N LYS A 97 14.59 -4.86 17.75
CA LYS A 97 15.24 -3.63 18.19
C LYS A 97 15.61 -2.80 16.98
N VAL A 98 15.10 -1.58 16.90
CA VAL A 98 15.46 -0.57 15.87
C VAL A 98 16.21 0.54 16.58
N GLU A 99 17.46 0.75 16.23
CA GLU A 99 18.30 1.80 16.78
C GLU A 99 18.65 2.81 15.69
N MET A 100 18.43 4.06 15.96
CA MET A 100 18.87 5.18 15.12
C MET A 100 20.05 5.83 15.80
N LYS A 101 21.17 5.92 15.09
CA LYS A 101 22.40 6.53 15.58
C LYS A 101 23.06 7.31 14.44
N ASP A 102 23.27 8.60 14.67
CA ASP A 102 23.90 9.52 13.72
C ASP A 102 23.31 9.39 12.31
N GLY A 103 21.96 9.42 12.21
CA GLY A 103 21.24 9.29 10.94
C GLY A 103 21.19 7.88 10.34
N THR A 104 21.92 6.92 10.90
CA THR A 104 21.95 5.53 10.43
C THR A 104 20.99 4.65 11.25
N VAL A 105 20.26 3.77 10.55
CA VAL A 105 19.38 2.79 11.20
C VAL A 105 20.08 1.45 11.36
N TYR A 106 19.93 0.85 12.54
CA TYR A 106 20.39 -0.49 12.87
C TYR A 106 19.19 -1.34 13.29
N ILE A 107 19.15 -2.58 12.81
CA ILE A 107 18.15 -3.59 13.19
C ILE A 107 18.89 -4.73 13.91
N ASN A 108 18.55 -4.96 15.17
CA ASN A 108 19.22 -5.97 16.01
C ASN A 108 20.75 -5.84 15.89
N ASP A 109 21.25 -4.61 16.06
CA ASP A 109 22.66 -4.19 16.01
C ASP A 109 23.34 -4.32 14.61
N LYS A 110 22.58 -4.64 13.55
CA LYS A 110 23.10 -4.70 12.18
C LYS A 110 22.66 -3.48 11.38
N LYS A 111 23.63 -2.80 10.74
CA LYS A 111 23.36 -1.62 9.90
C LYS A 111 22.39 -1.97 8.76
N LEU A 112 21.30 -1.22 8.65
CA LEU A 112 20.34 -1.30 7.55
C LEU A 112 20.86 -0.48 6.36
N LYS A 113 20.81 -1.05 5.15
CA LYS A 113 21.10 -0.32 3.91
C LYS A 113 19.82 0.35 3.42
N GLU A 114 19.81 1.68 3.40
CA GLU A 114 18.61 2.47 3.07
C GLU A 114 18.89 3.40 1.90
N ARG A 115 18.93 2.86 0.68
CA ARG A 115 19.22 3.63 -0.56
C ARG A 115 18.12 4.63 -0.93
N TYR A 116 16.96 4.49 -0.34
CA TYR A 116 15.78 5.33 -0.56
C TYR A 116 15.77 6.60 0.30
N VAL A 117 16.60 6.67 1.32
CA VAL A 117 16.69 7.86 2.18
C VAL A 117 17.28 9.02 1.40
N SER A 118 16.55 10.12 1.37
CA SER A 118 16.92 11.30 0.57
C SER A 118 17.55 12.43 1.38
N SER A 119 17.36 12.41 2.69
CA SER A 119 17.87 13.43 3.60
C SER A 119 18.16 12.78 4.94
N GLU A 120 19.34 13.02 5.47
CA GLU A 120 19.73 12.54 6.81
C GLU A 120 19.05 13.38 7.91
N CYS A 121 18.93 12.79 9.07
CA CYS A 121 18.43 13.45 10.26
C CYS A 121 19.19 12.88 11.45
N ASP A 122 19.88 13.74 12.20
CA ASP A 122 20.65 13.37 13.39
C ASP A 122 19.69 13.03 14.54
N THR A 123 19.16 11.83 14.51
CA THR A 123 18.27 11.31 15.55
C THR A 123 18.96 10.14 16.23
N ASN A 124 19.05 10.19 17.54
CA ASN A 124 19.58 9.10 18.38
C ASN A 124 18.42 8.55 19.22
N GLN A 125 17.83 7.45 18.80
CA GLN A 125 16.67 6.83 19.44
C GLN A 125 16.72 5.31 19.34
N VAL A 126 16.16 4.61 20.33
CA VAL A 126 16.03 3.16 20.34
C VAL A 126 14.56 2.79 20.50
N PHE A 127 14.09 1.87 19.65
CA PHE A 127 12.73 1.36 19.65
C PHE A 127 12.75 -0.16 19.81
N TYR A 128 11.84 -0.70 20.61
CA TYR A 128 11.58 -2.13 20.73
C TYR A 128 10.18 -2.39 20.19
N VAL A 129 10.11 -2.95 18.98
CA VAL A 129 8.85 -3.12 18.26
C VAL A 129 8.02 -4.23 18.89
N PRO A 130 6.83 -3.95 19.43
CA PRO A 130 5.98 -4.97 20.02
C PRO A 130 5.47 -6.00 18.99
N ASP A 131 5.04 -7.15 19.49
CA ASP A 131 4.36 -8.15 18.68
C ASP A 131 3.15 -7.55 17.95
N ASN A 132 2.91 -8.03 16.70
CA ASN A 132 1.85 -7.54 15.83
C ASN A 132 1.89 -6.02 15.53
N SER A 133 3.02 -5.37 15.74
CA SER A 133 3.22 -3.96 15.47
C SER A 133 4.43 -3.73 14.57
N TYR A 134 4.46 -2.57 13.92
CA TYR A 134 5.50 -2.17 12.98
C TYR A 134 5.97 -0.77 13.30
N LEU A 135 7.25 -0.49 13.00
CA LEU A 135 7.81 0.85 13.06
C LEU A 135 7.91 1.42 11.65
N PHE A 136 7.38 2.63 11.47
CA PHE A 136 7.30 3.30 10.17
C PHE A 136 8.12 4.57 10.15
N LEU A 137 8.94 4.74 9.11
CA LEU A 137 9.68 5.97 8.85
C LEU A 137 9.37 6.52 7.46
N GLY A 138 9.49 7.84 7.31
CA GLY A 138 9.48 8.49 5.99
C GLY A 138 10.82 8.38 5.29
N ASP A 139 10.83 8.29 3.96
CA ASP A 139 12.06 8.28 3.17
C ASP A 139 12.75 9.66 3.19
N ASN A 140 11.97 10.72 3.33
CA ASN A 140 12.46 12.09 3.56
C ASN A 140 12.64 12.35 5.06
N ARG A 141 13.71 11.80 5.63
CA ARG A 141 13.99 11.81 7.09
C ARG A 141 13.92 13.19 7.72
N ALA A 142 14.44 14.21 7.06
CA ALA A 142 14.46 15.58 7.59
C ALA A 142 13.06 16.23 7.63
N ASN A 143 12.14 15.82 6.74
CA ASN A 143 10.82 16.43 6.58
C ASN A 143 9.69 15.40 6.70
N SER A 144 9.80 14.46 7.64
CA SER A 144 8.79 13.45 7.91
C SER A 144 8.36 13.48 9.37
N SER A 145 7.08 13.72 9.62
CA SER A 145 6.45 13.37 10.89
C SER A 145 6.15 11.87 10.88
N ASP A 146 6.95 11.08 11.61
CA ASP A 146 6.86 9.62 11.67
C ASP A 146 7.12 9.10 13.08
N ALA A 147 7.39 7.82 13.24
CA ALA A 147 7.55 7.14 14.53
C ALA A 147 8.52 7.84 15.50
N ARG A 148 9.49 8.59 15.00
CA ARG A 148 10.47 9.34 15.82
C ARG A 148 9.85 10.45 16.66
N TYR A 149 8.70 10.97 16.23
CA TYR A 149 8.03 12.14 16.82
C TYR A 149 6.66 11.80 17.39
N TRP A 150 6.19 10.55 17.28
CA TRP A 150 4.89 10.17 17.80
C TRP A 150 5.00 9.72 19.27
N GLU A 151 3.99 10.04 20.06
CA GLU A 151 3.86 9.56 21.44
C GLU A 151 3.86 8.02 21.50
N ASN A 152 3.07 7.38 20.61
CA ASN A 152 3.16 5.95 20.35
C ASN A 152 3.77 5.72 18.97
N PRO A 153 5.04 5.26 18.89
CA PRO A 153 5.76 5.08 17.64
C PRO A 153 5.31 3.85 16.84
N TYR A 154 4.50 2.97 17.42
CA TYR A 154 4.19 1.67 16.86
C TYR A 154 2.79 1.65 16.25
N ILE A 155 2.67 1.08 15.06
CA ILE A 155 1.39 0.87 14.37
C ILE A 155 1.05 -0.61 14.40
N ASN A 156 -0.02 -0.97 15.09
CA ASN A 156 -0.49 -2.35 15.12
C ASN A 156 -1.03 -2.78 13.74
N LYS A 157 -0.82 -4.03 13.35
CA LYS A 157 -1.20 -4.63 12.06
C LYS A 157 -2.65 -4.32 11.66
N LYS A 158 -3.58 -4.30 12.61
CA LYS A 158 -5.02 -4.01 12.38
C LYS A 158 -5.31 -2.61 11.80
N TYR A 159 -4.39 -1.67 12.00
CA TYR A 159 -4.53 -0.30 11.49
C TYR A 159 -3.93 -0.11 10.09
N ILE A 160 -3.21 -1.09 9.57
CA ILE A 160 -2.65 -1.08 8.22
C ILE A 160 -3.77 -1.39 7.23
N LYS A 161 -3.96 -0.50 6.26
CA LYS A 161 -5.01 -0.60 5.24
C LYS A 161 -4.55 -1.34 4.00
N GLY A 162 -3.25 -1.28 3.68
CA GLY A 162 -2.70 -2.01 2.55
C GLY A 162 -1.25 -1.67 2.26
N ILE A 163 -0.68 -2.42 1.30
CA ILE A 163 0.70 -2.31 0.83
C ILE A 163 0.69 -1.69 -0.56
N VAL A 164 1.49 -0.66 -0.77
CA VAL A 164 1.64 0.02 -2.06
C VAL A 164 2.34 -0.91 -3.05
N GLN A 165 1.74 -1.12 -4.21
CA GLN A 165 2.28 -1.98 -5.27
C GLN A 165 3.07 -1.18 -6.30
N CYS A 166 2.51 -0.06 -6.71
CA CYS A 166 3.14 0.81 -7.70
C CYS A 166 2.52 2.21 -7.66
N LYS A 167 3.21 3.16 -8.29
CA LYS A 167 2.66 4.45 -8.66
C LYS A 167 1.99 4.33 -10.03
N VAL A 168 0.77 4.84 -10.15
CA VAL A 168 -0.02 4.78 -11.40
C VAL A 168 -0.15 6.13 -12.09
N TYR A 169 0.01 7.24 -11.37
CA TYR A 169 -0.05 8.61 -11.93
C TYR A 169 0.99 9.50 -11.23
N PRO A 170 1.61 10.50 -11.91
CA PRO A 170 1.49 10.87 -13.33
C PRO A 170 2.14 9.87 -14.29
N HIS A 171 3.10 9.06 -13.82
CA HIS A 171 3.77 8.04 -14.61
C HIS A 171 3.83 6.74 -13.82
N TYR A 172 3.57 5.63 -14.50
CA TYR A 172 3.72 4.31 -13.90
C TYR A 172 5.17 4.10 -13.44
N SER A 173 5.35 3.66 -12.19
CA SER A 173 6.63 3.17 -11.71
C SER A 173 6.43 2.11 -10.63
N LYS A 174 7.17 1.02 -10.74
CA LYS A 174 7.23 0.03 -9.66
C LYS A 174 8.09 0.60 -8.53
N LEU A 175 7.55 0.64 -7.35
CA LEU A 175 8.28 1.07 -6.16
C LEU A 175 9.10 -0.12 -5.68
N LYS A 176 10.43 -0.02 -5.77
CA LYS A 176 11.33 -1.09 -5.34
C LYS A 176 11.50 -1.05 -3.82
N ASN A 177 11.32 -2.20 -3.20
CA ASN A 177 11.70 -2.47 -1.82
C ASN A 177 13.20 -2.82 -1.81
N ASN A 178 14.09 -1.81 -1.85
CA ASN A 178 15.54 -2.02 -1.75
C ASN A 178 16.13 -1.11 -0.69
#